data_dacb3f9e480dd7a30f0305e57b6fa763
#
_entry.id   dacb3f9e480dd7a30f0305e57b6fa763
#
_cell.length_a   1.000
_cell.length_b   1.000
_cell.length_c   1.000
_cell.angle_alpha   90.00
_cell.angle_beta   90.00
_cell.angle_gamma   90.00
#
_symmetry.space_group_name_H-M   'P 1'
#
loop_
_entity.id
_entity.type
_entity.pdbx_description
1 polymer ?
#
loop_
_entity_poly.entity_id
_entity_poly.type
_entity_poly.pdbx_seq_one_letter_code
_entity_poly.pdbx_strand_id
1 'polypeptide(L)'
;MVIQSIWLAIAFPLVGTLVNGLLGRRLGRGFVSVVGPAVIGLAFVVGLFSALDLAAFPVHDRAVAVPLWNWITIPQMGAVGDTFQVGMSLLADPLSVLMVLVVTGVGFLIHVYSIGYMEHEDDRLYARFFTFLNLFITSMLILVLADNYLLMYVGWELVGLCSYLLIGFWFHKPDEPQAPIRLKDGEQVVVPANLNPADSGKKAFIVNRVGDFGFALGVFLIWSTFGTLNFAEVFGAAPEVASGTITAITLLLFLGAVGKSAQLPLYVWLPDAMAGPTPVSALIHAATMVTAGVYMIARSHVFYALAPTSSLIVAVVGAATALYAATIALVQTDLKRVLAYSTISQLGYMFLAVGVGAYSSGMFHLTTHAFFKALLFLAAGSVMHAMHGVIDIRRMGGLRHKMPLTFWTFVIGALALVSFPLTSGFFSKDEILMRAYEFSPLLWGAGALAALLTAFYTFRALFIVFWAQPRDQELFDHAHESPRVMTWPLILLAVLALFGGLIGL
;
A
#
# COMPACT_ATOMS: atom_id res chain seq x y z
N MET A 1 2.53 12.71 28.33
CA MET A 1 3.17 12.24 27.09
C MET A 1 2.08 11.79 26.14
N VAL A 2 2.03 12.36 24.94
CA VAL A 2 0.97 12.05 23.94
C VAL A 2 1.10 10.61 23.43
N ILE A 3 2.31 10.03 23.46
CA ILE A 3 2.58 8.66 23.02
C ILE A 3 1.71 7.61 23.74
N GLN A 4 1.33 7.83 25.01
CA GLN A 4 0.40 6.96 25.74
C GLN A 4 -1.02 7.03 25.15
N SER A 5 -1.32 8.05 24.37
CA SER A 5 -2.61 8.26 23.71
C SER A 5 -2.59 7.82 22.24
N ILE A 6 -1.56 7.10 21.77
CA ILE A 6 -1.43 6.66 20.37
C ILE A 6 -2.62 5.80 19.91
N TRP A 7 -3.34 5.17 20.84
CA TRP A 7 -4.59 4.44 20.58
C TRP A 7 -5.66 5.33 19.93
N LEU A 8 -5.64 6.66 20.15
CA LEU A 8 -6.54 7.61 19.50
C LEU A 8 -6.34 7.62 17.98
N ALA A 9 -5.13 7.30 17.49
CA ALA A 9 -4.89 7.17 16.06
C ALA A 9 -5.77 6.07 15.43
N ILE A 10 -6.07 4.99 16.18
CA ILE A 10 -7.00 3.93 15.76
C ILE A 10 -8.45 4.36 16.03
N ALA A 11 -8.71 4.99 17.18
CA ALA A 11 -10.07 5.33 17.62
C ALA A 11 -10.74 6.34 16.67
N PHE A 12 -10.04 7.38 16.20
CA PHE A 12 -10.62 8.37 15.32
C PHE A 12 -11.14 7.77 14.00
N PRO A 13 -10.38 7.01 13.20
CA PRO A 13 -10.90 6.37 12.01
C PRO A 13 -12.03 5.37 12.30
N LEU A 14 -11.95 4.65 13.41
CA LEU A 14 -13.01 3.73 13.84
C LEU A 14 -14.32 4.48 14.13
N VAL A 15 -14.25 5.61 14.83
CA VAL A 15 -15.42 6.49 15.04
C VAL A 15 -15.95 6.99 13.70
N GLY A 16 -15.07 7.41 12.78
CA GLY A 16 -15.46 7.80 11.42
C GLY A 16 -16.19 6.69 10.68
N THR A 17 -15.71 5.44 10.80
CA THR A 17 -16.38 4.25 10.26
C THR A 17 -17.79 4.09 10.79
N LEU A 18 -17.96 4.14 12.10
CA LEU A 18 -19.26 3.97 12.76
C LEU A 18 -20.22 5.12 12.42
N VAL A 19 -19.74 6.34 12.50
CA VAL A 19 -20.56 7.54 12.27
C VAL A 19 -20.99 7.63 10.81
N ASN A 20 -20.09 7.45 9.85
CA ASN A 20 -20.43 7.45 8.43
C ASN A 20 -21.33 6.27 8.05
N GLY A 21 -21.08 5.08 8.63
CA GLY A 21 -21.88 3.88 8.37
C GLY A 21 -23.31 3.96 8.89
N LEU A 22 -23.50 4.48 10.10
CA LEU A 22 -24.80 4.53 10.77
C LEU A 22 -25.60 5.79 10.41
N LEU A 23 -24.94 6.94 10.33
CA LEU A 23 -25.57 8.25 10.20
C LEU A 23 -25.35 8.91 8.83
N GLY A 24 -24.32 8.52 8.08
CA GLY A 24 -23.91 9.20 6.84
C GLY A 24 -25.02 9.32 5.81
N ARG A 25 -25.83 8.26 5.62
CA ARG A 25 -26.99 8.31 4.72
C ARG A 25 -28.06 9.32 5.17
N ARG A 26 -28.24 9.49 6.50
CA ARG A 26 -29.27 10.40 7.04
C ARG A 26 -28.82 11.85 7.06
N LEU A 27 -27.53 12.09 7.33
CA LEU A 27 -26.95 13.43 7.45
C LEU A 27 -26.44 13.99 6.12
N GLY A 28 -26.36 13.16 5.08
CA GLY A 28 -26.05 13.56 3.71
C GLY A 28 -24.55 13.72 3.41
N ARG A 29 -24.24 14.01 2.14
CA ARG A 29 -22.85 14.10 1.61
C ARG A 29 -21.98 15.10 2.34
N GLY A 30 -22.50 16.30 2.61
CA GLY A 30 -21.73 17.36 3.26
C GLY A 30 -21.13 16.90 4.60
N PHE A 31 -21.92 16.17 5.38
CA PHE A 31 -21.49 15.60 6.65
C PHE A 31 -20.39 14.53 6.44
N VAL A 32 -20.59 13.59 5.52
CA VAL A 32 -19.64 12.52 5.22
C VAL A 32 -18.32 13.07 4.67
N SER A 33 -18.40 14.12 3.82
CA SER A 33 -17.23 14.79 3.24
C SER A 33 -16.35 15.50 4.28
N VAL A 34 -16.94 15.89 5.42
CA VAL A 34 -16.19 16.48 6.53
C VAL A 34 -15.67 15.39 7.47
N VAL A 35 -16.54 14.52 7.95
CA VAL A 35 -16.18 13.50 8.96
C VAL A 35 -15.16 12.50 8.42
N GLY A 36 -15.35 12.00 7.19
CA GLY A 36 -14.46 11.01 6.59
C GLY A 36 -12.99 11.42 6.61
N PRO A 37 -12.62 12.55 6.00
CA PRO A 37 -11.23 13.04 6.04
C PRO A 37 -10.80 13.54 7.42
N ALA A 38 -11.67 14.24 8.17
CA ALA A 38 -11.29 14.87 9.44
C ALA A 38 -10.77 13.87 10.46
N VAL A 39 -11.42 12.70 10.60
CA VAL A 39 -10.98 11.66 11.55
C VAL A 39 -9.61 11.10 11.20
N ILE A 40 -9.25 11.05 9.90
CA ILE A 40 -7.92 10.62 9.46
C ILE A 40 -6.89 11.73 9.71
N GLY A 41 -7.27 13.00 9.48
CA GLY A 41 -6.43 14.14 9.83
C GLY A 41 -6.13 14.22 11.31
N LEU A 42 -7.12 13.95 12.18
CA LEU A 42 -6.91 13.86 13.63
C LEU A 42 -5.98 12.69 14.00
N ALA A 43 -6.13 11.53 13.36
CA ALA A 43 -5.22 10.40 13.55
C ALA A 43 -3.78 10.75 13.13
N PHE A 44 -3.59 11.51 12.04
CA PHE A 44 -2.29 12.01 11.61
C PHE A 44 -1.67 12.95 12.66
N VAL A 45 -2.46 13.85 13.23
CA VAL A 45 -2.00 14.78 14.29
C VAL A 45 -1.54 13.99 15.52
N VAL A 46 -2.28 12.96 15.94
CA VAL A 46 -1.84 12.06 17.05
C VAL A 46 -0.51 11.39 16.68
N GLY A 47 -0.39 10.85 15.47
CA GLY A 47 0.85 10.24 14.98
C GLY A 47 2.03 11.21 15.00
N LEU A 48 1.82 12.47 14.55
CA LEU A 48 2.85 13.50 14.54
C LEU A 48 3.35 13.86 15.96
N PHE A 49 2.44 14.07 16.89
CA PHE A 49 2.81 14.32 18.28
C PHE A 49 3.49 13.12 18.94
N SER A 50 3.04 11.89 18.60
CA SER A 50 3.70 10.67 19.07
C SER A 50 5.12 10.54 18.53
N ALA A 51 5.35 10.95 17.27
CA ALA A 51 6.69 10.98 16.67
C ALA A 51 7.61 12.00 17.37
N LEU A 52 7.09 13.18 17.68
CA LEU A 52 7.84 14.23 18.40
C LEU A 52 8.17 13.77 19.83
N ASP A 53 7.22 13.16 20.54
CA ASP A 53 7.46 12.57 21.86
C ASP A 53 8.55 11.50 21.79
N LEU A 54 8.43 10.56 20.81
CA LEU A 54 9.40 9.47 20.65
C LEU A 54 10.81 9.99 20.31
N ALA A 55 10.91 11.05 19.52
CA ALA A 55 12.19 11.67 19.18
C ALA A 55 12.91 12.27 20.42
N ALA A 56 12.15 12.67 21.43
CA ALA A 56 12.69 13.20 22.70
C ALA A 56 13.27 12.10 23.60
N PHE A 57 12.93 10.81 23.39
CA PHE A 57 13.51 9.71 24.18
C PHE A 57 14.94 9.38 23.71
N PRO A 58 15.82 8.90 24.64
CA PRO A 58 17.08 8.27 24.25
C PRO A 58 16.84 7.13 23.25
N VAL A 59 17.79 6.89 22.35
CA VAL A 59 17.62 5.93 21.25
C VAL A 59 17.21 4.52 21.71
N HIS A 60 17.77 4.07 22.84
CA HIS A 60 17.50 2.76 23.43
C HIS A 60 16.14 2.64 24.11
N ASP A 61 15.48 3.77 24.43
CA ASP A 61 14.18 3.80 25.10
C ASP A 61 13.01 4.08 24.11
N ARG A 62 13.30 4.13 22.81
CA ARG A 62 12.30 4.43 21.77
C ARG A 62 11.42 3.24 21.41
N ALA A 63 10.96 2.48 22.41
CA ALA A 63 9.99 1.40 22.26
C ALA A 63 9.03 1.45 23.45
N VAL A 64 7.83 1.99 23.24
CA VAL A 64 6.84 2.20 24.30
C VAL A 64 5.65 1.27 24.07
N ALA A 65 5.47 0.30 24.94
CA ALA A 65 4.25 -0.51 24.96
C ALA A 65 3.12 0.25 25.65
N VAL A 66 1.95 0.29 25.03
CA VAL A 66 0.73 0.93 25.55
C VAL A 66 -0.35 -0.14 25.74
N PRO A 67 -0.43 -0.76 26.92
CA PRO A 67 -1.43 -1.78 27.23
C PRO A 67 -2.82 -1.14 27.31
N LEU A 68 -3.81 -1.76 26.67
CA LEU A 68 -5.20 -1.35 26.72
C LEU A 68 -6.01 -2.25 27.63
N TRP A 69 -6.06 -3.57 27.36
CA TRP A 69 -6.69 -4.58 28.20
C TRP A 69 -6.17 -5.98 27.89
N ASN A 70 -6.38 -6.93 28.80
CA ASN A 70 -6.12 -8.34 28.53
C ASN A 70 -7.25 -8.91 27.66
N TRP A 71 -6.89 -9.41 26.47
CA TRP A 71 -7.86 -9.91 25.50
C TRP A 71 -8.12 -11.42 25.71
N ILE A 72 -7.07 -12.22 25.73
CA ILE A 72 -7.15 -13.68 25.92
C ILE A 72 -6.32 -14.05 27.14
N THR A 73 -6.94 -14.79 28.07
CA THR A 73 -6.23 -15.37 29.23
C THR A 73 -6.71 -16.79 29.40
N ILE A 74 -5.83 -17.76 29.16
CA ILE A 74 -6.13 -19.19 29.31
C ILE A 74 -5.22 -19.73 30.42
N PRO A 75 -5.75 -20.08 31.59
CA PRO A 75 -4.97 -20.65 32.67
C PRO A 75 -4.44 -22.06 32.31
N GLN A 76 -3.21 -22.36 32.63
CA GLN A 76 -2.60 -23.71 32.58
C GLN A 76 -2.59 -24.36 31.16
N MET A 77 -2.27 -23.62 30.12
CA MET A 77 -2.16 -24.14 28.77
C MET A 77 -0.70 -24.39 28.39
N GLY A 78 -0.04 -25.34 29.05
CA GLY A 78 1.34 -25.76 28.73
C GLY A 78 1.86 -26.81 29.70
N ALA A 79 2.91 -27.52 29.29
CA ALA A 79 3.60 -28.54 30.12
C ALA A 79 4.26 -27.97 31.40
N VAL A 80 4.28 -26.67 31.58
CA VAL A 80 5.02 -25.94 32.66
C VAL A 80 4.08 -25.12 33.54
N GLY A 81 2.75 -25.20 33.37
CA GLY A 81 1.78 -24.49 34.26
C GLY A 81 1.65 -22.98 34.01
N ASP A 82 2.20 -22.45 32.94
CA ASP A 82 2.12 -21.04 32.59
C ASP A 82 0.78 -20.65 32.00
N THR A 83 0.31 -19.43 32.34
CA THR A 83 -0.92 -18.86 31.79
C THR A 83 -0.64 -18.26 30.41
N PHE A 84 -1.31 -18.76 29.37
CA PHE A 84 -1.27 -18.11 28.05
C PHE A 84 -2.03 -16.78 28.10
N GLN A 85 -1.35 -15.70 27.82
CA GLN A 85 -1.93 -14.35 27.80
C GLN A 85 -1.63 -13.66 26.48
N VAL A 86 -2.67 -13.05 25.87
CA VAL A 86 -2.52 -12.11 24.76
C VAL A 86 -3.22 -10.82 25.14
N GLY A 87 -2.46 -9.74 25.20
CA GLY A 87 -2.98 -8.40 25.47
C GLY A 87 -3.45 -7.72 24.19
N MET A 88 -4.47 -6.89 24.33
CA MET A 88 -4.73 -5.79 23.41
C MET A 88 -3.79 -4.66 23.82
N SER A 89 -2.61 -4.64 23.25
CA SER A 89 -1.54 -3.70 23.58
C SER A 89 -0.91 -3.19 22.29
N LEU A 90 -0.49 -1.94 22.29
CA LEU A 90 0.07 -1.25 21.12
C LEU A 90 1.56 -0.99 21.37
N LEU A 91 2.36 -1.11 20.31
CA LEU A 91 3.77 -0.78 20.33
C LEU A 91 4.03 0.49 19.54
N ALA A 92 4.46 1.53 20.24
CA ALA A 92 4.92 2.79 19.65
C ALA A 92 6.44 2.81 19.62
N ASP A 93 7.00 2.54 18.47
CA ASP A 93 8.44 2.60 18.19
C ASP A 93 8.70 3.32 16.85
N PRO A 94 9.96 3.60 16.45
CA PRO A 94 10.25 4.31 15.21
C PRO A 94 9.59 3.68 13.97
N LEU A 95 9.53 2.34 13.90
CA LEU A 95 8.95 1.61 12.77
C LEU A 95 7.43 1.78 12.71
N SER A 96 6.73 1.58 13.82
CA SER A 96 5.26 1.71 13.89
C SER A 96 4.80 3.16 13.72
N VAL A 97 5.49 4.12 14.36
CA VAL A 97 5.15 5.55 14.27
C VAL A 97 5.40 6.09 12.85
N LEU A 98 6.48 5.66 12.17
CA LEU A 98 6.69 5.97 10.76
C LEU A 98 5.50 5.50 9.91
N MET A 99 5.05 4.26 10.12
CA MET A 99 3.91 3.72 9.39
C MET A 99 2.60 4.46 9.72
N VAL A 100 2.38 4.85 10.98
CA VAL A 100 1.22 5.69 11.35
C VAL A 100 1.20 6.98 10.55
N LEU A 101 2.34 7.69 10.44
CA LEU A 101 2.44 8.93 9.69
C LEU A 101 2.19 8.72 8.18
N VAL A 102 2.77 7.68 7.59
CA VAL A 102 2.58 7.36 6.17
C VAL A 102 1.12 7.00 5.87
N VAL A 103 0.54 6.09 6.65
CA VAL A 103 -0.83 5.59 6.48
C VAL A 103 -1.86 6.71 6.65
N THR A 104 -1.72 7.52 7.71
CA THR A 104 -2.69 8.58 8.01
C THR A 104 -2.47 9.82 7.13
N GLY A 105 -1.23 10.21 6.87
CA GLY A 105 -0.92 11.39 6.06
C GLY A 105 -1.34 11.21 4.59
N VAL A 106 -0.88 10.15 3.95
CA VAL A 106 -1.28 9.83 2.56
C VAL A 106 -2.77 9.46 2.52
N GLY A 107 -3.26 8.71 3.52
CA GLY A 107 -4.67 8.37 3.66
C GLY A 107 -5.58 9.59 3.74
N PHE A 108 -5.20 10.63 4.50
CA PHE A 108 -5.94 11.89 4.57
C PHE A 108 -6.06 12.56 3.19
N LEU A 109 -4.96 12.67 2.45
CA LEU A 109 -4.96 13.26 1.10
C LEU A 109 -5.85 12.48 0.12
N ILE A 110 -5.85 11.15 0.22
CA ILE A 110 -6.72 10.28 -0.59
C ILE A 110 -8.19 10.50 -0.21
N HIS A 111 -8.52 10.64 1.08
CA HIS A 111 -9.89 10.94 1.52
C HIS A 111 -10.38 12.28 0.99
N VAL A 112 -9.55 13.33 1.03
CA VAL A 112 -9.88 14.65 0.45
C VAL A 112 -10.11 14.55 -1.05
N TYR A 113 -9.21 13.86 -1.78
CA TYR A 113 -9.37 13.63 -3.22
C TYR A 113 -10.68 12.89 -3.54
N SER A 114 -11.05 11.92 -2.70
CA SER A 114 -12.25 11.08 -2.89
C SER A 114 -13.55 11.89 -2.84
N ILE A 115 -13.56 13.06 -2.20
CA ILE A 115 -14.74 13.96 -2.17
C ILE A 115 -15.16 14.33 -3.59
N GLY A 116 -14.22 14.78 -4.42
CA GLY A 116 -14.50 15.14 -5.81
C GLY A 116 -14.65 13.93 -6.73
N TYR A 117 -13.81 12.90 -6.53
CA TYR A 117 -13.84 11.71 -7.38
C TYR A 117 -15.19 10.96 -7.33
N MET A 118 -15.82 10.91 -6.14
CA MET A 118 -17.07 10.18 -5.89
C MET A 118 -18.30 11.08 -5.91
N GLU A 119 -18.20 12.34 -6.36
CA GLU A 119 -19.31 13.30 -6.28
C GLU A 119 -20.56 12.91 -7.08
N HIS A 120 -20.41 12.06 -8.10
CA HIS A 120 -21.52 11.62 -8.96
C HIS A 120 -22.23 10.35 -8.44
N GLU A 121 -21.71 9.69 -7.40
CA GLU A 121 -22.35 8.51 -6.81
C GLU A 121 -23.55 8.92 -5.92
N ASP A 122 -24.53 8.05 -5.72
CA ASP A 122 -25.65 8.33 -4.82
C ASP A 122 -25.20 8.47 -3.34
N ASP A 123 -26.00 9.12 -2.50
CA ASP A 123 -25.64 9.40 -1.10
C ASP A 123 -25.40 8.12 -0.27
N ARG A 124 -26.05 7.01 -0.61
CA ARG A 124 -25.87 5.73 0.05
C ARG A 124 -24.50 5.12 -0.32
N LEU A 125 -24.17 5.14 -1.60
CA LEU A 125 -22.89 4.64 -2.10
C LEU A 125 -21.74 5.53 -1.59
N TYR A 126 -21.95 6.83 -1.59
CA TYR A 126 -20.98 7.80 -1.08
C TYR A 126 -20.66 7.55 0.41
N ALA A 127 -21.66 7.43 1.26
CA ALA A 127 -21.46 7.14 2.68
C ALA A 127 -20.81 5.77 2.89
N ARG A 128 -21.21 4.74 2.13
CA ARG A 128 -20.61 3.39 2.18
C ARG A 128 -19.12 3.44 1.78
N PHE A 129 -18.76 4.24 0.79
CA PHE A 129 -17.38 4.38 0.34
C PHE A 129 -16.47 4.93 1.45
N PHE A 130 -16.84 6.06 2.06
CA PHE A 130 -16.07 6.65 3.15
C PHE A 130 -16.05 5.79 4.41
N THR A 131 -17.13 5.04 4.69
CA THR A 131 -17.15 4.03 5.75
C THR A 131 -16.07 2.98 5.55
N PHE A 132 -15.96 2.43 4.34
CA PHE A 132 -14.96 1.40 4.03
C PHE A 132 -13.54 1.96 3.98
N LEU A 133 -13.35 3.20 3.51
CA LEU A 133 -12.03 3.85 3.56
C LEU A 133 -11.56 4.04 5.01
N ASN A 134 -12.43 4.56 5.90
CA ASN A 134 -12.10 4.75 7.31
C ASN A 134 -11.83 3.42 8.01
N LEU A 135 -12.62 2.38 7.72
CA LEU A 135 -12.40 1.02 8.23
C LEU A 135 -11.05 0.47 7.78
N PHE A 136 -10.66 0.74 6.55
CA PHE A 136 -9.38 0.31 6.00
C PHE A 136 -8.19 0.95 6.74
N ILE A 137 -8.25 2.26 6.99
CA ILE A 137 -7.23 2.95 7.78
C ILE A 137 -7.19 2.42 9.22
N THR A 138 -8.36 2.23 9.86
CA THR A 138 -8.45 1.61 11.19
C THR A 138 -7.74 0.26 11.23
N SER A 139 -8.03 -0.59 10.26
CA SER A 139 -7.47 -1.95 10.16
C SER A 139 -5.94 -1.93 9.97
N MET A 140 -5.46 -1.02 9.12
CA MET A 140 -4.02 -0.86 8.89
C MET A 140 -3.29 -0.33 10.13
N LEU A 141 -3.91 0.60 10.88
CA LEU A 141 -3.34 1.12 12.12
C LEU A 141 -3.29 0.06 13.24
N ILE A 142 -4.29 -0.82 13.32
CA ILE A 142 -4.24 -1.99 14.22
C ILE A 142 -3.04 -2.88 13.85
N LEU A 143 -2.82 -3.15 12.56
CA LEU A 143 -1.72 -3.97 12.08
C LEU A 143 -0.35 -3.38 12.48
N VAL A 144 -0.13 -2.10 12.17
CA VAL A 144 1.19 -1.47 12.36
C VAL A 144 1.51 -1.09 13.80
N LEU A 145 0.50 -0.94 14.65
CA LEU A 145 0.66 -0.65 16.07
C LEU A 145 0.61 -1.89 16.97
N ALA A 146 0.37 -3.07 16.43
CA ALA A 146 0.34 -4.30 17.21
C ALA A 146 1.68 -4.53 17.94
N ASP A 147 1.62 -5.00 19.19
CA ASP A 147 2.78 -5.41 19.98
C ASP A 147 3.02 -6.93 19.98
N ASN A 148 2.13 -7.67 19.32
CA ASN A 148 2.17 -9.12 19.24
C ASN A 148 1.67 -9.64 17.88
N TYR A 149 2.05 -10.87 17.54
CA TYR A 149 1.71 -11.49 16.26
C TYR A 149 0.22 -11.75 16.07
N LEU A 150 -0.55 -12.00 17.13
CA LEU A 150 -1.99 -12.24 17.00
C LEU A 150 -2.75 -10.96 16.66
N LEU A 151 -2.44 -9.85 17.35
CA LEU A 151 -3.06 -8.56 17.04
C LEU A 151 -2.66 -8.06 15.64
N MET A 152 -1.38 -8.29 15.24
CA MET A 152 -0.95 -8.02 13.87
C MET A 152 -1.76 -8.84 12.87
N TYR A 153 -2.01 -10.13 13.14
CA TYR A 153 -2.81 -11.01 12.29
C TYR A 153 -4.27 -10.53 12.18
N VAL A 154 -4.87 -10.05 13.27
CA VAL A 154 -6.21 -9.44 13.22
C VAL A 154 -6.25 -8.23 12.28
N GLY A 155 -5.31 -7.31 12.42
CA GLY A 155 -5.20 -6.17 11.49
C GLY A 155 -4.99 -6.63 10.04
N TRP A 156 -4.19 -7.67 9.84
CA TRP A 156 -3.89 -8.27 8.55
C TRP A 156 -5.13 -8.83 7.84
N GLU A 157 -5.97 -9.53 8.58
CA GLU A 157 -7.23 -10.09 8.08
C GLU A 157 -8.26 -8.99 7.78
N LEU A 158 -8.37 -7.99 8.66
CA LEU A 158 -9.28 -6.86 8.48
C LEU A 158 -8.91 -6.03 7.24
N VAL A 159 -7.61 -5.81 6.98
CA VAL A 159 -7.14 -5.16 5.76
C VAL A 159 -7.53 -5.97 4.51
N GLY A 160 -7.43 -7.30 4.58
CA GLY A 160 -7.90 -8.21 3.52
C GLY A 160 -9.39 -8.07 3.26
N LEU A 161 -10.21 -8.03 4.31
CA LEU A 161 -11.67 -7.81 4.21
C LEU A 161 -11.97 -6.44 3.58
N CYS A 162 -11.31 -5.38 4.03
CA CYS A 162 -11.52 -4.04 3.49
C CYS A 162 -11.16 -3.96 2.01
N SER A 163 -10.10 -4.65 1.58
CA SER A 163 -9.73 -4.71 0.16
C SER A 163 -10.83 -5.38 -0.68
N TYR A 164 -11.41 -6.48 -0.20
CA TYR A 164 -12.56 -7.13 -0.85
C TYR A 164 -13.73 -6.17 -1.03
N LEU A 165 -14.11 -5.44 0.04
CA LEU A 165 -15.23 -4.51 0.04
C LEU A 165 -15.00 -3.31 -0.90
N LEU A 166 -13.76 -2.85 -1.00
CA LEU A 166 -13.39 -1.68 -1.79
C LEU A 166 -13.11 -2.00 -3.25
N ILE A 167 -12.45 -3.12 -3.55
CA ILE A 167 -12.23 -3.57 -4.94
C ILE A 167 -13.57 -3.93 -5.58
N GLY A 168 -14.42 -4.65 -4.84
CA GLY A 168 -15.77 -5.03 -5.23
C GLY A 168 -16.81 -3.91 -5.07
N PHE A 169 -16.41 -2.65 -4.86
CA PHE A 169 -17.34 -1.56 -4.51
C PHE A 169 -18.48 -1.40 -5.51
N TRP A 170 -18.18 -1.49 -6.80
CA TRP A 170 -19.13 -1.39 -7.90
C TRP A 170 -19.70 -2.75 -8.35
N PHE A 171 -19.83 -3.72 -7.45
CA PHE A 171 -20.33 -5.08 -7.76
C PHE A 171 -21.69 -5.11 -8.47
N HIS A 172 -22.47 -4.02 -8.39
CA HIS A 172 -23.79 -3.87 -8.99
C HIS A 172 -23.75 -3.28 -10.42
N LYS A 173 -22.59 -2.79 -10.87
CA LYS A 173 -22.45 -2.27 -12.24
C LYS A 173 -22.33 -3.47 -13.20
N PRO A 174 -23.13 -3.52 -14.28
CA PRO A 174 -23.03 -4.60 -15.26
C PRO A 174 -21.67 -4.60 -15.95
N ASP A 175 -21.27 -5.76 -16.44
CA ASP A 175 -20.11 -5.91 -17.33
C ASP A 175 -20.48 -5.29 -18.70
N GLU A 176 -20.23 -4.00 -18.86
CA GLU A 176 -20.41 -3.35 -20.14
C GLU A 176 -19.20 -3.66 -21.04
N PRO A 177 -19.40 -4.34 -22.19
CA PRO A 177 -18.35 -4.46 -23.18
C PRO A 177 -17.95 -3.06 -23.65
N GLN A 178 -16.68 -2.75 -23.62
CA GLN A 178 -16.21 -1.49 -24.18
C GLN A 178 -16.43 -1.49 -25.69
N ALA A 179 -16.89 -0.36 -26.23
CA ALA A 179 -17.00 -0.21 -27.67
C ALA A 179 -15.65 -0.46 -28.35
N PRO A 180 -15.62 -1.18 -29.49
CA PRO A 180 -14.38 -1.42 -30.20
C PRO A 180 -13.68 -0.10 -30.55
N ILE A 181 -12.37 -0.04 -30.32
CA ILE A 181 -11.55 1.13 -30.65
C ILE A 181 -11.29 1.09 -32.16
N ARG A 182 -11.68 2.14 -32.89
CA ARG A 182 -11.24 2.36 -34.28
C ARG A 182 -9.87 3.07 -34.23
N LEU A 183 -8.84 2.40 -34.69
CA LEU A 183 -7.54 3.02 -34.91
C LEU A 183 -7.57 3.89 -36.18
N LYS A 184 -6.62 4.84 -36.31
CA LYS A 184 -6.54 5.76 -37.46
C LYS A 184 -6.38 5.05 -38.83
N ASP A 185 -5.88 3.83 -38.83
CA ASP A 185 -5.73 2.93 -39.97
C ASP A 185 -7.01 2.15 -40.33
N GLY A 186 -8.08 2.35 -39.58
CA GLY A 186 -9.38 1.69 -39.78
C GLY A 186 -9.50 0.33 -39.07
N GLU A 187 -8.43 -0.17 -38.44
CA GLU A 187 -8.45 -1.41 -37.67
C GLU A 187 -9.35 -1.24 -36.42
N GLN A 188 -10.20 -2.22 -36.18
CA GLN A 188 -11.03 -2.28 -34.97
C GLN A 188 -10.35 -3.17 -33.94
N VAL A 189 -9.96 -2.59 -32.80
CA VAL A 189 -9.43 -3.34 -31.67
C VAL A 189 -10.54 -3.59 -30.67
N VAL A 190 -10.86 -4.85 -30.45
CA VAL A 190 -11.77 -5.26 -29.37
C VAL A 190 -11.05 -5.09 -28.05
N VAL A 191 -11.57 -4.16 -27.22
CA VAL A 191 -11.07 -4.01 -25.85
C VAL A 191 -11.72 -5.12 -25.01
N PRO A 192 -10.94 -5.90 -24.26
CA PRO A 192 -11.51 -6.86 -23.31
C PRO A 192 -12.51 -6.16 -22.40
N ALA A 193 -13.62 -6.86 -22.07
CA ALA A 193 -14.58 -6.37 -21.10
C ALA A 193 -13.88 -5.90 -19.82
N ASN A 194 -14.38 -4.85 -19.19
CA ASN A 194 -13.90 -4.43 -17.88
C ASN A 194 -13.95 -5.61 -16.92
N LEU A 195 -12.92 -5.71 -16.07
CA LEU A 195 -12.93 -6.72 -15.01
C LEU A 195 -14.18 -6.54 -14.16
N ASN A 196 -14.92 -7.64 -13.96
CA ASN A 196 -16.05 -7.65 -13.04
C ASN A 196 -15.55 -7.28 -11.63
N PRO A 197 -16.04 -6.19 -11.02
CA PRO A 197 -15.57 -5.77 -9.69
C PRO A 197 -15.84 -6.83 -8.61
N ALA A 198 -16.96 -7.57 -8.70
CA ALA A 198 -17.30 -8.62 -7.74
C ALA A 198 -16.30 -9.77 -7.81
N ASP A 199 -15.94 -10.22 -9.00
CA ASP A 199 -14.99 -11.32 -9.19
C ASP A 199 -13.56 -10.89 -8.87
N SER A 200 -13.21 -9.64 -9.19
CA SER A 200 -11.92 -9.06 -8.81
C SER A 200 -11.75 -8.96 -7.30
N GLY A 201 -12.80 -8.54 -6.57
CA GLY A 201 -12.80 -8.53 -5.11
C GLY A 201 -12.65 -9.94 -4.52
N LYS A 202 -13.43 -10.92 -5.02
CA LYS A 202 -13.31 -12.33 -4.60
C LYS A 202 -11.91 -12.89 -4.87
N LYS A 203 -11.35 -12.64 -6.06
CA LYS A 203 -9.99 -13.06 -6.41
C LYS A 203 -8.96 -12.48 -5.45
N ALA A 204 -9.02 -11.18 -5.18
CA ALA A 204 -8.13 -10.54 -4.23
C ALA A 204 -8.24 -11.18 -2.84
N PHE A 205 -9.45 -11.43 -2.34
CA PHE A 205 -9.67 -12.05 -1.04
C PHE A 205 -9.12 -13.47 -0.98
N ILE A 206 -9.45 -14.33 -1.97
CA ILE A 206 -9.07 -15.75 -1.98
C ILE A 206 -7.55 -15.91 -2.12
N VAL A 207 -6.91 -15.19 -3.06
CA VAL A 207 -5.46 -15.28 -3.27
C VAL A 207 -4.70 -14.83 -2.03
N ASN A 208 -5.15 -13.74 -1.39
CA ASN A 208 -4.55 -13.29 -0.13
C ASN A 208 -4.75 -14.32 0.99
N ARG A 209 -5.91 -15.00 1.06
CA ARG A 209 -6.19 -16.02 2.07
C ARG A 209 -5.21 -17.20 2.01
N VAL A 210 -4.70 -17.56 0.82
CA VAL A 210 -3.63 -18.57 0.69
C VAL A 210 -2.37 -18.12 1.45
N GLY A 211 -1.99 -16.84 1.31
CA GLY A 211 -0.88 -16.28 2.09
C GLY A 211 -1.18 -16.19 3.57
N ASP A 212 -2.39 -15.74 3.94
CA ASP A 212 -2.83 -15.56 5.32
C ASP A 212 -2.85 -16.88 6.09
N PHE A 213 -3.15 -18.00 5.42
CA PHE A 213 -3.05 -19.35 6.00
C PHE A 213 -1.60 -19.66 6.42
N GLY A 214 -0.62 -19.33 5.57
CA GLY A 214 0.79 -19.48 5.92
C GLY A 214 1.18 -18.63 7.13
N PHE A 215 0.71 -17.37 7.18
CA PHE A 215 0.94 -16.49 8.32
C PHE A 215 0.33 -17.08 9.61
N ALA A 216 -0.91 -17.59 9.57
CA ALA A 216 -1.55 -18.24 10.72
C ALA A 216 -0.73 -19.44 11.25
N LEU A 217 -0.24 -20.31 10.35
CA LEU A 217 0.64 -21.41 10.73
C LEU A 217 1.94 -20.91 11.35
N GLY A 218 2.50 -19.81 10.84
CA GLY A 218 3.67 -19.14 11.44
C GLY A 218 3.39 -18.68 12.87
N VAL A 219 2.24 -18.05 13.12
CA VAL A 219 1.79 -17.62 14.45
C VAL A 219 1.63 -18.81 15.40
N PHE A 220 1.03 -19.91 14.94
CA PHE A 220 0.91 -21.13 15.74
C PHE A 220 2.27 -21.75 16.07
N LEU A 221 3.20 -21.74 15.11
CA LEU A 221 4.56 -22.26 15.35
C LEU A 221 5.33 -21.35 16.31
N ILE A 222 5.18 -20.03 16.23
CA ILE A 222 5.74 -19.09 17.21
C ILE A 222 5.19 -19.40 18.61
N TRP A 223 3.87 -19.51 18.74
CA TRP A 223 3.27 -19.81 20.03
C TRP A 223 3.75 -21.15 20.61
N SER A 224 3.75 -22.21 19.81
CA SER A 224 4.18 -23.53 20.27
C SER A 224 5.69 -23.61 20.64
N THR A 225 6.51 -22.71 20.06
CA THR A 225 7.94 -22.64 20.31
C THR A 225 8.28 -21.80 21.54
N PHE A 226 7.64 -20.64 21.68
CA PHE A 226 8.00 -19.62 22.67
C PHE A 226 7.01 -19.52 23.84
N GLY A 227 5.81 -20.11 23.75
CA GLY A 227 4.75 -19.97 24.76
C GLY A 227 4.09 -18.58 24.78
N THR A 228 4.58 -17.64 24.00
CA THR A 228 4.11 -16.24 23.90
C THR A 228 4.04 -15.78 22.45
N LEU A 229 3.30 -14.70 22.19
CA LEU A 229 3.21 -14.03 20.89
C LEU A 229 3.73 -12.59 20.94
N ASN A 230 4.11 -12.07 22.11
CA ASN A 230 4.63 -10.73 22.29
C ASN A 230 5.97 -10.56 21.60
N PHE A 231 6.17 -9.48 20.84
CA PHE A 231 7.39 -9.28 20.06
C PHE A 231 8.65 -9.22 20.91
N ALA A 232 8.62 -8.49 22.03
CA ALA A 232 9.80 -8.33 22.87
C ALA A 232 10.25 -9.67 23.48
N GLU A 233 9.30 -10.46 23.98
CA GLU A 233 9.56 -11.78 24.59
C GLU A 233 10.05 -12.77 23.53
N VAL A 234 9.38 -12.85 22.38
CA VAL A 234 9.72 -13.77 21.29
C VAL A 234 11.11 -13.44 20.72
N PHE A 235 11.41 -12.16 20.49
CA PHE A 235 12.72 -11.77 19.93
C PHE A 235 13.85 -11.92 20.94
N GLY A 236 13.57 -11.74 22.24
CA GLY A 236 14.54 -11.98 23.30
C GLY A 236 14.95 -13.46 23.40
N ALA A 237 14.01 -14.38 23.21
CA ALA A 237 14.25 -15.81 23.28
C ALA A 237 14.69 -16.44 21.94
N ALA A 238 14.56 -15.75 20.82
CA ALA A 238 14.84 -16.28 19.48
C ALA A 238 16.26 -16.85 19.29
N PRO A 239 17.34 -16.24 19.84
CA PRO A 239 18.69 -16.78 19.69
C PRO A 239 18.91 -18.17 20.30
N GLU A 240 18.08 -18.60 21.25
CA GLU A 240 18.17 -19.90 21.94
C GLU A 240 17.45 -21.02 21.15
N VAL A 241 16.69 -20.68 20.13
CA VAL A 241 15.87 -21.63 19.35
C VAL A 241 16.67 -22.20 18.17
N ALA A 242 16.45 -23.48 17.88
CA ALA A 242 17.08 -24.15 16.74
C ALA A 242 16.85 -23.41 15.42
N SER A 243 17.90 -23.19 14.63
CA SER A 243 17.88 -22.46 13.36
C SER A 243 16.84 -23.00 12.35
N GLY A 244 16.57 -24.33 12.34
CA GLY A 244 15.54 -24.93 11.49
C GLY A 244 14.13 -24.45 11.84
N THR A 245 13.82 -24.30 13.13
CA THR A 245 12.53 -23.79 13.61
C THR A 245 12.35 -22.32 13.23
N ILE A 246 13.38 -21.48 13.42
CA ILE A 246 13.35 -20.08 13.03
C ILE A 246 13.19 -19.96 11.50
N THR A 247 13.88 -20.80 10.72
CA THR A 247 13.70 -20.86 9.26
C THR A 247 12.26 -21.22 8.86
N ALA A 248 11.64 -22.19 9.53
CA ALA A 248 10.24 -22.54 9.28
C ALA A 248 9.28 -21.40 9.61
N ILE A 249 9.44 -20.74 10.76
CA ILE A 249 8.67 -19.56 11.16
C ILE A 249 8.79 -18.46 10.11
N THR A 250 10.02 -18.09 9.71
CA THR A 250 10.25 -17.00 8.74
C THR A 250 9.67 -17.30 7.36
N LEU A 251 9.75 -18.54 6.88
CA LEU A 251 9.15 -18.92 5.59
C LEU A 251 7.62 -18.92 5.64
N LEU A 252 7.00 -19.32 6.73
CA LEU A 252 5.55 -19.27 6.93
C LEU A 252 5.06 -17.82 7.01
N LEU A 253 5.75 -16.95 7.74
CA LEU A 253 5.47 -15.52 7.77
C LEU A 253 5.67 -14.89 6.37
N PHE A 254 6.72 -15.30 5.65
CA PHE A 254 6.98 -14.84 4.29
C PHE A 254 5.87 -15.21 3.32
N LEU A 255 5.25 -16.39 3.44
CA LEU A 255 4.10 -16.78 2.62
C LEU A 255 2.93 -15.79 2.79
N GLY A 256 2.68 -15.34 4.03
CA GLY A 256 1.73 -14.24 4.29
C GLY A 256 2.12 -12.94 3.57
N ALA A 257 3.40 -12.56 3.65
CA ALA A 257 3.92 -11.38 2.98
C ALA A 257 3.81 -11.48 1.45
N VAL A 258 4.06 -12.65 0.86
CA VAL A 258 3.91 -12.92 -0.59
C VAL A 258 2.48 -12.63 -1.06
N GLY A 259 1.47 -13.00 -0.27
CA GLY A 259 0.06 -12.72 -0.57
C GLY A 259 -0.24 -11.22 -0.57
N LYS A 260 -0.09 -10.54 0.58
CA LYS A 260 -0.46 -9.13 0.73
C LYS A 260 0.36 -8.19 -0.15
N SER A 261 1.66 -8.47 -0.30
CA SER A 261 2.58 -7.62 -1.07
C SER A 261 2.74 -8.08 -2.52
N ALA A 262 1.86 -8.94 -3.00
CA ALA A 262 1.78 -9.37 -4.40
C ALA A 262 3.13 -9.81 -4.99
N GLN A 263 3.88 -10.62 -4.25
CA GLN A 263 5.10 -11.22 -4.75
C GLN A 263 4.80 -12.52 -5.53
N LEU A 264 5.72 -12.97 -6.36
CA LEU A 264 5.62 -14.26 -7.02
C LEU A 264 5.48 -15.40 -5.98
N PRO A 265 4.51 -16.35 -6.17
CA PRO A 265 3.56 -16.45 -7.27
C PRO A 265 2.19 -15.79 -7.02
N LEU A 266 1.93 -15.18 -5.85
CA LEU A 266 0.60 -14.70 -5.43
C LEU A 266 0.28 -13.26 -5.89
N TYR A 267 0.96 -12.72 -6.90
CA TYR A 267 0.78 -11.35 -7.41
C TYR A 267 -0.51 -11.15 -8.23
N VAL A 268 -1.15 -12.20 -8.69
CA VAL A 268 -2.19 -12.21 -9.74
C VAL A 268 -3.47 -11.44 -9.39
N TRP A 269 -3.70 -11.13 -8.12
CA TRP A 269 -4.87 -10.38 -7.68
C TRP A 269 -4.71 -8.87 -7.86
N LEU A 270 -3.45 -8.36 -7.78
CA LEU A 270 -3.19 -6.93 -7.72
C LEU A 270 -3.55 -6.17 -9.02
N PRO A 271 -3.23 -6.68 -10.23
CA PRO A 271 -3.66 -6.04 -11.47
C PRO A 271 -5.19 -6.03 -11.66
N ASP A 272 -5.91 -7.03 -11.14
CA ASP A 272 -7.36 -7.11 -11.24
C ASP A 272 -8.06 -6.25 -10.15
N ALA A 273 -7.33 -5.86 -9.10
CA ALA A 273 -7.81 -4.87 -8.12
C ALA A 273 -8.11 -3.49 -8.75
N MET A 274 -7.67 -3.26 -10.00
CA MET A 274 -7.97 -2.05 -10.77
C MET A 274 -9.46 -1.89 -11.14
N ALA A 275 -10.29 -2.90 -10.94
CA ALA A 275 -11.74 -2.84 -11.08
C ALA A 275 -12.42 -1.88 -10.08
N GLY A 276 -11.81 -1.64 -8.92
CA GLY A 276 -12.30 -0.71 -7.91
C GLY A 276 -12.08 0.77 -8.27
N PRO A 277 -12.71 1.70 -7.51
CA PRO A 277 -12.49 3.14 -7.66
C PRO A 277 -11.02 3.54 -7.53
N THR A 278 -10.56 4.52 -8.32
CA THR A 278 -9.12 4.88 -8.34
C THR A 278 -8.55 5.35 -7.00
N PRO A 279 -9.28 6.07 -6.12
CA PRO A 279 -8.77 6.38 -4.78
C PRO A 279 -8.49 5.12 -3.93
N VAL A 280 -9.26 4.05 -4.14
CA VAL A 280 -8.99 2.74 -3.52
C VAL A 280 -7.68 2.15 -4.03
N SER A 281 -7.46 2.22 -5.36
CA SER A 281 -6.19 1.78 -5.96
C SER A 281 -5.02 2.58 -5.36
N ALA A 282 -5.15 3.91 -5.23
CA ALA A 282 -4.13 4.74 -4.58
C ALA A 282 -3.87 4.29 -3.14
N LEU A 283 -4.91 4.04 -2.34
CA LEU A 283 -4.79 3.64 -0.94
C LEU A 283 -4.11 2.27 -0.78
N ILE A 284 -4.61 1.26 -1.50
CA ILE A 284 -4.09 -0.12 -1.45
C ILE A 284 -2.63 -0.17 -1.88
N HIS A 285 -2.28 0.53 -2.99
CA HIS A 285 -0.99 0.39 -3.67
C HIS A 285 0.10 1.32 -3.13
N ALA A 286 -0.25 2.42 -2.45
CA ALA A 286 0.73 3.39 -2.00
C ALA A 286 1.17 3.16 -0.54
N ALA A 287 0.23 3.18 0.41
CA ALA A 287 0.58 3.36 1.82
C ALA A 287 0.07 2.26 2.75
N THR A 288 -0.73 1.28 2.26
CA THR A 288 -1.45 0.38 3.16
C THR A 288 -1.23 -1.10 2.84
N MET A 289 -2.22 -1.80 2.29
CA MET A 289 -2.24 -3.26 2.21
C MET A 289 -0.96 -3.89 1.65
N VAL A 290 -0.47 -3.38 0.51
CA VAL A 290 0.70 -3.99 -0.15
C VAL A 290 2.02 -3.73 0.59
N THR A 291 2.04 -2.77 1.51
CA THR A 291 3.22 -2.48 2.35
C THR A 291 3.28 -3.36 3.59
N ALA A 292 2.17 -4.03 3.96
CA ALA A 292 2.06 -4.85 5.16
C ALA A 292 3.08 -5.99 5.22
N GLY A 293 3.38 -6.64 4.07
CA GLY A 293 4.39 -7.71 4.03
C GLY A 293 5.81 -7.20 4.26
N VAL A 294 6.17 -6.05 3.69
CA VAL A 294 7.48 -5.41 3.93
C VAL A 294 7.61 -5.01 5.40
N TYR A 295 6.56 -4.39 5.95
CA TYR A 295 6.49 -4.01 7.36
C TYR A 295 6.66 -5.23 8.28
N MET A 296 5.96 -6.33 8.01
CA MET A 296 6.00 -7.54 8.82
C MET A 296 7.41 -8.16 8.84
N ILE A 297 8.11 -8.21 7.69
CA ILE A 297 9.49 -8.69 7.63
C ILE A 297 10.42 -7.75 8.39
N ALA A 298 10.28 -6.43 8.22
CA ALA A 298 11.07 -5.44 8.96
C ALA A 298 10.80 -5.53 10.47
N ARG A 299 9.54 -5.73 10.90
CA ARG A 299 9.17 -5.99 12.30
C ARG A 299 9.81 -7.27 12.85
N SER A 300 9.88 -8.30 12.03
CA SER A 300 10.44 -9.61 12.40
C SER A 300 11.96 -9.73 12.08
N HIS A 301 12.68 -8.63 11.93
CA HIS A 301 14.09 -8.59 11.49
C HIS A 301 15.00 -9.51 12.31
N VAL A 302 14.76 -9.67 13.60
CA VAL A 302 15.53 -10.57 14.47
C VAL A 302 15.46 -12.01 13.97
N PHE A 303 14.27 -12.49 13.62
CA PHE A 303 14.09 -13.82 13.04
C PHE A 303 14.82 -13.98 11.70
N TYR A 304 14.68 -12.98 10.80
CA TYR A 304 15.32 -13.05 9.49
C TYR A 304 16.85 -12.96 9.58
N ALA A 305 17.40 -12.23 10.55
CA ALA A 305 18.82 -12.20 10.82
C ALA A 305 19.36 -13.58 11.28
N LEU A 306 18.54 -14.34 12.03
CA LEU A 306 18.88 -15.70 12.48
C LEU A 306 18.59 -16.79 11.43
N ALA A 307 17.94 -16.47 10.31
CA ALA A 307 17.57 -17.39 9.24
C ALA A 307 18.10 -16.92 7.86
N PRO A 308 19.42 -17.02 7.60
CA PRO A 308 20.02 -16.53 6.34
C PRO A 308 19.41 -17.14 5.09
N THR A 309 19.01 -18.42 5.13
CA THR A 309 18.34 -19.09 4.00
C THR A 309 17.01 -18.41 3.65
N SER A 310 16.20 -18.09 4.66
CA SER A 310 14.93 -17.39 4.44
C SER A 310 15.17 -15.97 3.90
N SER A 311 16.15 -15.25 4.43
CA SER A 311 16.54 -13.92 3.95
C SER A 311 16.95 -13.95 2.49
N LEU A 312 17.75 -14.93 2.09
CA LEU A 312 18.12 -15.13 0.68
C LEU A 312 16.90 -15.41 -0.20
N ILE A 313 15.97 -16.26 0.24
CA ILE A 313 14.73 -16.55 -0.49
C ILE A 313 13.91 -15.27 -0.69
N VAL A 314 13.77 -14.45 0.37
CA VAL A 314 13.09 -13.14 0.30
C VAL A 314 13.75 -12.23 -0.73
N ALA A 315 15.09 -12.13 -0.72
CA ALA A 315 15.84 -11.30 -1.66
C ALA A 315 15.66 -11.77 -3.13
N VAL A 316 15.76 -13.09 -3.37
CA VAL A 316 15.62 -13.68 -4.70
C VAL A 316 14.20 -13.50 -5.23
N VAL A 317 13.17 -13.79 -4.43
CA VAL A 317 11.76 -13.60 -4.82
C VAL A 317 11.49 -12.12 -5.08
N GLY A 318 12.03 -11.21 -4.26
CA GLY A 318 11.91 -9.77 -4.46
C GLY A 318 12.51 -9.32 -5.79
N ALA A 319 13.76 -9.69 -6.08
CA ALA A 319 14.44 -9.35 -7.33
C ALA A 319 13.72 -9.95 -8.57
N ALA A 320 13.31 -11.22 -8.49
CA ALA A 320 12.56 -11.88 -9.55
C ALA A 320 11.21 -11.19 -9.79
N THR A 321 10.48 -10.83 -8.74
CA THR A 321 9.20 -10.10 -8.84
C THR A 321 9.39 -8.73 -9.45
N ALA A 322 10.44 -7.99 -9.03
CA ALA A 322 10.74 -6.66 -9.58
C ALA A 322 10.93 -6.71 -11.08
N LEU A 323 11.76 -7.64 -11.56
CA LEU A 323 12.05 -7.80 -12.98
C LEU A 323 10.83 -8.31 -13.75
N TYR A 324 10.18 -9.37 -13.28
CA TYR A 324 9.02 -9.97 -13.94
C TYR A 324 7.87 -8.97 -14.11
N ALA A 325 7.52 -8.23 -13.07
CA ALA A 325 6.45 -7.24 -13.15
C ALA A 325 6.81 -6.08 -14.10
N ALA A 326 8.07 -5.66 -14.15
CA ALA A 326 8.53 -4.64 -15.08
C ALA A 326 8.39 -5.07 -16.54
N THR A 327 8.67 -6.34 -16.89
CA THR A 327 8.47 -6.84 -18.26
C THR A 327 6.98 -6.83 -18.67
N ILE A 328 6.07 -7.14 -17.76
CA ILE A 328 4.63 -7.10 -18.05
C ILE A 328 4.14 -5.66 -18.23
N ALA A 329 4.64 -4.72 -17.42
CA ALA A 329 4.28 -3.30 -17.51
C ALA A 329 4.57 -2.68 -18.88
N LEU A 330 5.60 -3.18 -19.60
CA LEU A 330 5.98 -2.70 -20.95
C LEU A 330 4.84 -2.77 -21.96
N VAL A 331 3.99 -3.79 -21.87
CA VAL A 331 2.97 -4.10 -22.90
C VAL A 331 1.55 -3.75 -22.44
N GLN A 332 1.35 -3.30 -21.20
CA GLN A 332 0.03 -2.92 -20.72
C GLN A 332 -0.49 -1.68 -21.44
N THR A 333 -1.78 -1.72 -21.79
CA THR A 333 -2.51 -0.60 -22.42
C THR A 333 -3.47 0.10 -21.48
N ASP A 334 -3.82 -0.51 -20.36
CA ASP A 334 -4.61 0.08 -19.28
C ASP A 334 -3.69 0.90 -18.36
N LEU A 335 -3.97 2.22 -18.22
CA LEU A 335 -3.16 3.13 -17.42
C LEU A 335 -3.05 2.67 -15.95
N LYS A 336 -4.14 2.20 -15.35
CA LYS A 336 -4.14 1.70 -13.97
C LYS A 336 -3.33 0.40 -13.85
N ARG A 337 -3.39 -0.50 -14.84
CA ARG A 337 -2.60 -1.74 -14.84
C ARG A 337 -1.11 -1.46 -15.03
N VAL A 338 -0.71 -0.49 -15.86
CA VAL A 338 0.70 -0.05 -15.92
C VAL A 338 1.18 0.34 -14.52
N LEU A 339 0.41 1.14 -13.79
CA LEU A 339 0.74 1.57 -12.43
C LEU A 339 0.67 0.42 -11.42
N ALA A 340 -0.23 -0.55 -11.58
CA ALA A 340 -0.31 -1.74 -10.73
C ALA A 340 0.93 -2.63 -10.87
N TYR A 341 1.35 -2.96 -12.09
CA TYR A 341 2.57 -3.73 -12.32
C TYR A 341 3.83 -2.98 -11.89
N SER A 342 3.83 -1.65 -12.03
CA SER A 342 4.93 -0.86 -11.47
C SER A 342 4.93 -0.88 -9.93
N THR A 343 3.78 -1.05 -9.25
CA THR A 343 3.73 -1.26 -7.80
C THR A 343 4.31 -2.61 -7.42
N ILE A 344 3.93 -3.69 -8.11
CA ILE A 344 4.49 -5.04 -7.89
C ILE A 344 6.01 -5.00 -8.03
N SER A 345 6.52 -4.32 -9.06
CA SER A 345 7.96 -4.15 -9.29
C SER A 345 8.63 -3.39 -8.14
N GLN A 346 8.06 -2.28 -7.66
CA GLN A 346 8.65 -1.51 -6.54
C GLN A 346 8.59 -2.28 -5.21
N LEU A 347 7.53 -3.04 -4.96
CA LEU A 347 7.49 -3.96 -3.83
C LEU A 347 8.59 -5.01 -3.93
N GLY A 348 8.86 -5.54 -5.11
CA GLY A 348 9.99 -6.42 -5.34
C GLY A 348 11.33 -5.83 -4.90
N TYR A 349 11.58 -4.53 -5.14
CA TYR A 349 12.76 -3.84 -4.61
C TYR A 349 12.77 -3.76 -3.09
N MET A 350 11.62 -3.51 -2.46
CA MET A 350 11.53 -3.49 -1.00
C MET A 350 11.83 -4.86 -0.40
N PHE A 351 11.33 -5.95 -1.03
CA PHE A 351 11.64 -7.31 -0.62
C PHE A 351 13.11 -7.67 -0.86
N LEU A 352 13.69 -7.21 -1.96
CA LEU A 352 15.14 -7.32 -2.19
C LEU A 352 15.90 -6.65 -1.05
N ALA A 353 15.54 -5.42 -0.67
CA ALA A 353 16.18 -4.68 0.42
C ALA A 353 16.10 -5.42 1.76
N VAL A 354 14.90 -5.79 2.20
CA VAL A 354 14.74 -6.48 3.49
C VAL A 354 15.35 -7.87 3.47
N GLY A 355 15.38 -8.53 2.31
CA GLY A 355 15.99 -9.85 2.14
C GLY A 355 17.52 -9.83 2.22
N VAL A 356 18.17 -8.73 1.79
CA VAL A 356 19.62 -8.55 1.98
C VAL A 356 19.98 -7.92 3.35
N GLY A 357 19.01 -7.80 4.26
CA GLY A 357 19.20 -7.23 5.59
C GLY A 357 19.16 -5.70 5.67
N ALA A 358 18.88 -5.01 4.55
CA ALA A 358 18.77 -3.56 4.50
C ALA A 358 17.34 -3.09 4.86
N TYR A 359 16.90 -3.38 6.08
CA TYR A 359 15.54 -3.10 6.54
C TYR A 359 15.19 -1.61 6.49
N SER A 360 16.11 -0.75 6.91
CA SER A 360 15.94 0.72 6.88
C SER A 360 15.74 1.22 5.45
N SER A 361 16.56 0.75 4.50
CA SER A 361 16.45 1.11 3.07
C SER A 361 15.12 0.66 2.48
N GLY A 362 14.64 -0.54 2.86
CA GLY A 362 13.33 -1.06 2.47
C GLY A 362 12.18 -0.18 2.98
N MET A 363 12.22 0.24 4.25
CA MET A 363 11.20 1.10 4.88
C MET A 363 11.30 2.55 4.38
N PHE A 364 12.49 3.05 4.08
CA PHE A 364 12.67 4.34 3.44
C PHE A 364 12.07 4.37 2.05
N HIS A 365 12.33 3.32 1.24
CA HIS A 365 11.71 3.23 -0.08
C HIS A 365 10.19 3.07 -0.01
N LEU A 366 9.66 2.34 0.98
CA LEU A 366 8.23 2.26 1.25
C LEU A 366 7.62 3.64 1.49
N THR A 367 8.28 4.50 2.29
CA THR A 367 7.82 5.85 2.61
C THR A 367 7.78 6.74 1.36
N THR A 368 8.87 6.80 0.60
CA THR A 368 8.93 7.59 -0.64
C THR A 368 7.98 7.05 -1.71
N HIS A 369 7.85 5.73 -1.81
CA HIS A 369 6.91 5.05 -2.68
C HIS A 369 5.47 5.45 -2.37
N ALA A 370 5.09 5.58 -1.11
CA ALA A 370 3.75 6.02 -0.74
C ALA A 370 3.42 7.38 -1.35
N PHE A 371 4.37 8.32 -1.39
CA PHE A 371 4.17 9.65 -1.96
C PHE A 371 3.98 9.61 -3.47
N PHE A 372 4.93 9.06 -4.21
CA PHE A 372 4.85 9.10 -5.67
C PHE A 372 3.82 8.11 -6.25
N LYS A 373 3.50 7.02 -5.56
CA LYS A 373 2.45 6.11 -6.03
C LYS A 373 1.05 6.65 -5.80
N ALA A 374 0.78 7.21 -4.61
CA ALA A 374 -0.49 7.91 -4.41
C ALA A 374 -0.67 9.00 -5.47
N LEU A 375 0.37 9.82 -5.71
CA LEU A 375 0.36 10.85 -6.73
C LEU A 375 0.00 10.31 -8.12
N LEU A 376 0.71 9.28 -8.59
CA LEU A 376 0.50 8.71 -9.92
C LEU A 376 -0.90 8.09 -10.09
N PHE A 377 -1.38 7.35 -9.08
CA PHE A 377 -2.72 6.78 -9.13
C PHE A 377 -3.81 7.85 -9.09
N LEU A 378 -3.69 8.87 -8.25
CA LEU A 378 -4.66 9.96 -8.18
C LEU A 378 -4.62 10.81 -9.46
N ALA A 379 -3.44 11.09 -10.02
CA ALA A 379 -3.32 11.77 -11.30
C ALA A 379 -3.92 10.94 -12.47
N ALA A 380 -3.70 9.62 -12.48
CA ALA A 380 -4.38 8.73 -13.41
C ALA A 380 -5.91 8.73 -13.20
N GLY A 381 -6.38 8.82 -11.96
CA GLY A 381 -7.79 8.99 -11.63
C GLY A 381 -8.37 10.30 -12.20
N SER A 382 -7.62 11.40 -12.10
CA SER A 382 -8.00 12.68 -12.71
C SER A 382 -8.10 12.60 -14.25
N VAL A 383 -7.14 11.89 -14.89
CA VAL A 383 -7.21 11.62 -16.34
C VAL A 383 -8.47 10.82 -16.69
N MET A 384 -8.75 9.75 -15.95
CA MET A 384 -9.95 8.92 -16.20
C MET A 384 -11.25 9.70 -15.96
N HIS A 385 -11.29 10.55 -14.94
CA HIS A 385 -12.43 11.41 -14.66
C HIS A 385 -12.71 12.33 -15.84
N ALA A 386 -11.67 12.98 -16.39
CA ALA A 386 -11.78 13.85 -17.56
C ALA A 386 -12.12 13.10 -18.86
N MET A 387 -11.76 11.82 -18.96
CA MET A 387 -11.99 10.95 -20.11
C MET A 387 -13.22 10.03 -19.94
N HIS A 388 -14.19 10.42 -19.10
CA HIS A 388 -15.45 9.69 -18.87
C HIS A 388 -15.27 8.19 -18.55
N GLY A 389 -14.26 7.87 -17.72
CA GLY A 389 -13.98 6.50 -17.28
C GLY A 389 -13.14 5.66 -18.24
N VAL A 390 -12.67 6.21 -19.35
CA VAL A 390 -11.76 5.49 -20.27
C VAL A 390 -10.41 5.28 -19.62
N ILE A 391 -9.94 4.02 -19.61
CA ILE A 391 -8.68 3.58 -18.99
C ILE A 391 -7.59 3.22 -20.01
N ASP A 392 -7.97 2.98 -21.27
CA ASP A 392 -7.06 2.55 -22.33
C ASP A 392 -6.28 3.75 -22.89
N ILE A 393 -4.94 3.73 -22.69
CA ILE A 393 -4.04 4.79 -23.16
C ILE A 393 -4.05 4.96 -24.67
N ARG A 394 -4.47 3.94 -25.44
CA ARG A 394 -4.57 4.02 -26.91
C ARG A 394 -5.69 4.94 -27.40
N ARG A 395 -6.63 5.32 -26.51
CA ARG A 395 -7.69 6.31 -26.80
C ARG A 395 -7.32 7.71 -26.34
N MET A 396 -6.22 7.87 -25.59
CA MET A 396 -5.76 9.14 -25.03
C MET A 396 -4.79 9.85 -25.96
N GLY A 397 -4.45 11.08 -25.62
CA GLY A 397 -3.42 11.89 -26.28
C GLY A 397 -3.63 13.38 -26.08
N GLY A 398 -2.57 14.17 -26.07
CA GLY A 398 -2.60 15.63 -26.02
C GLY A 398 -3.10 16.26 -24.72
N LEU A 399 -3.35 15.47 -23.68
CA LEU A 399 -4.04 15.94 -22.46
C LEU A 399 -3.26 17.00 -21.66
N ARG A 400 -1.96 17.21 -21.92
CA ARG A 400 -1.16 18.26 -21.28
C ARG A 400 -1.75 19.68 -21.43
N HIS A 401 -2.48 19.93 -22.52
CA HIS A 401 -3.08 21.24 -22.79
C HIS A 401 -4.42 21.44 -22.09
N LYS A 402 -5.15 20.36 -21.86
CA LYS A 402 -6.46 20.36 -21.20
C LYS A 402 -6.33 20.23 -19.67
N MET A 403 -5.30 19.53 -19.21
CA MET A 403 -5.07 19.19 -17.81
C MET A 403 -3.63 19.52 -17.37
N PRO A 404 -3.21 20.80 -17.40
CA PRO A 404 -1.82 21.17 -17.16
C PRO A 404 -1.34 20.85 -15.74
N LEU A 405 -2.20 20.97 -14.72
CA LEU A 405 -1.84 20.68 -13.34
C LEU A 405 -1.68 19.18 -13.13
N THR A 406 -2.65 18.38 -13.58
CA THR A 406 -2.58 16.91 -13.57
C THR A 406 -1.35 16.42 -14.35
N PHE A 407 -1.04 17.02 -15.49
CA PHE A 407 0.16 16.71 -16.28
C PHE A 407 1.46 16.90 -15.48
N TRP A 408 1.68 18.08 -14.90
CA TRP A 408 2.92 18.35 -14.18
C TRP A 408 3.06 17.49 -12.91
N THR A 409 1.97 17.25 -12.20
CA THR A 409 1.99 16.36 -11.03
C THR A 409 2.27 14.91 -11.43
N PHE A 410 1.73 14.45 -12.57
CA PHE A 410 2.08 13.12 -13.12
C PHE A 410 3.56 13.06 -13.54
N VAL A 411 4.11 14.10 -14.17
CA VAL A 411 5.55 14.17 -14.52
C VAL A 411 6.42 14.05 -13.28
N ILE A 412 6.10 14.78 -12.21
CA ILE A 412 6.85 14.71 -10.95
C ILE A 412 6.79 13.30 -10.35
N GLY A 413 5.62 12.69 -10.29
CA GLY A 413 5.47 11.32 -9.84
C GLY A 413 6.23 10.30 -10.70
N ALA A 414 6.23 10.49 -12.03
CA ALA A 414 6.98 9.67 -12.98
C ALA A 414 8.49 9.79 -12.76
N LEU A 415 9.02 11.02 -12.60
CA LEU A 415 10.43 11.25 -12.31
C LEU A 415 10.85 10.60 -10.99
N ALA A 416 10.02 10.70 -9.94
CA ALA A 416 10.28 10.04 -8.66
C ALA A 416 10.25 8.51 -8.78
N LEU A 417 9.31 7.94 -9.53
CA LEU A 417 9.22 6.50 -9.77
C LEU A 417 10.45 5.94 -10.50
N VAL A 418 10.98 6.68 -11.48
CA VAL A 418 12.17 6.25 -12.25
C VAL A 418 13.49 6.58 -11.53
N SER A 419 13.43 7.17 -10.35
CA SER A 419 14.61 7.57 -9.56
C SER A 419 15.45 8.64 -10.25
N PHE A 420 14.78 9.64 -10.84
CA PHE A 420 15.50 10.78 -11.41
C PHE A 420 16.27 11.53 -10.31
N PRO A 421 17.52 11.99 -10.55
CA PRO A 421 18.31 12.67 -9.52
C PRO A 421 17.56 13.74 -8.77
N LEU A 422 17.76 13.83 -7.45
CA LEU A 422 17.16 14.76 -6.51
C LEU A 422 15.67 14.55 -6.19
N THR A 423 15.01 13.55 -6.80
CA THR A 423 13.66 13.14 -6.39
C THR A 423 13.69 12.14 -5.23
N SER A 424 12.57 11.96 -4.54
CA SER A 424 12.50 11.07 -3.37
C SER A 424 12.86 9.60 -3.71
N GLY A 425 12.47 9.13 -4.91
CA GLY A 425 12.79 7.78 -5.36
C GLY A 425 14.27 7.56 -5.67
N PHE A 426 15.02 8.61 -6.03
CA PHE A 426 16.46 8.53 -6.25
C PHE A 426 17.19 8.10 -4.98
N PHE A 427 16.99 8.83 -3.89
CA PHE A 427 17.67 8.53 -2.62
C PHE A 427 17.35 7.12 -2.11
N SER A 428 16.08 6.70 -2.19
CA SER A 428 15.65 5.44 -1.59
C SER A 428 15.95 4.21 -2.46
N LYS A 429 15.82 4.28 -3.79
CA LYS A 429 16.07 3.14 -4.67
C LYS A 429 17.56 2.89 -4.89
N ASP A 430 18.36 3.96 -5.01
CA ASP A 430 19.80 3.83 -5.18
C ASP A 430 20.44 3.18 -3.95
N GLU A 431 19.95 3.49 -2.75
CA GLU A 431 20.40 2.82 -1.53
C GLU A 431 20.10 1.32 -1.56
N ILE A 432 18.88 0.92 -2.01
CA ILE A 432 18.55 -0.51 -2.18
C ILE A 432 19.50 -1.19 -3.16
N LEU A 433 19.74 -0.56 -4.31
CA LEU A 433 20.64 -1.12 -5.33
C LEU A 433 22.09 -1.22 -4.84
N MET A 434 22.56 -0.24 -4.07
CA MET A 434 23.89 -0.29 -3.46
C MET A 434 24.00 -1.49 -2.50
N ARG A 435 23.04 -1.67 -1.59
CA ARG A 435 23.03 -2.81 -0.66
C ARG A 435 22.89 -4.16 -1.37
N ALA A 436 22.09 -4.20 -2.45
CA ALA A 436 21.99 -5.40 -3.28
C ALA A 436 23.32 -5.75 -3.96
N TYR A 437 24.09 -4.76 -4.42
CA TYR A 437 25.40 -4.95 -5.03
C TYR A 437 26.41 -5.50 -4.03
N GLU A 438 26.44 -4.94 -2.81
CA GLU A 438 27.29 -5.42 -1.71
C GLU A 438 27.02 -6.89 -1.36
N PHE A 439 25.75 -7.31 -1.43
CA PHE A 439 25.34 -8.69 -1.12
C PHE A 439 25.54 -9.64 -2.31
N SER A 440 25.13 -9.26 -3.52
CA SER A 440 25.21 -10.10 -4.72
C SER A 440 25.08 -9.26 -6.01
N PRO A 441 26.13 -9.23 -6.86
CA PRO A 441 26.08 -8.57 -8.16
C PRO A 441 24.97 -9.08 -9.09
N LEU A 442 24.55 -10.35 -8.94
CA LEU A 442 23.46 -10.93 -9.73
C LEU A 442 22.09 -10.31 -9.33
N LEU A 443 21.82 -10.16 -8.05
CA LEU A 443 20.59 -9.54 -7.56
C LEU A 443 20.57 -8.05 -7.91
N TRP A 444 21.70 -7.36 -7.80
CA TRP A 444 21.86 -6.00 -8.29
C TRP A 444 21.54 -5.89 -9.78
N GLY A 445 22.11 -6.78 -10.61
CA GLY A 445 21.88 -6.79 -12.05
C GLY A 445 20.41 -6.95 -12.42
N ALA A 446 19.66 -7.82 -11.73
CA ALA A 446 18.22 -7.97 -11.89
C ALA A 446 17.48 -6.67 -11.52
N GLY A 447 17.85 -6.04 -10.40
CA GLY A 447 17.31 -4.75 -9.97
C GLY A 447 17.64 -3.62 -10.97
N ALA A 448 18.89 -3.51 -11.44
CA ALA A 448 19.29 -2.50 -12.40
C ALA A 448 18.53 -2.64 -13.75
N LEU A 449 18.35 -3.88 -14.23
CA LEU A 449 17.54 -4.14 -15.42
C LEU A 449 16.07 -3.75 -15.20
N ALA A 450 15.48 -4.10 -14.07
CA ALA A 450 14.13 -3.69 -13.74
C ALA A 450 13.98 -2.16 -13.63
N ALA A 451 15.01 -1.43 -13.18
CA ALA A 451 15.02 0.04 -13.16
C ALA A 451 15.00 0.63 -14.58
N LEU A 452 15.79 0.07 -15.51
CA LEU A 452 15.76 0.47 -16.92
C LEU A 452 14.36 0.27 -17.54
N LEU A 453 13.75 -0.90 -17.31
CA LEU A 453 12.40 -1.18 -17.79
C LEU A 453 11.37 -0.25 -17.13
N THR A 454 11.56 0.13 -15.86
CA THR A 454 10.71 1.09 -15.14
C THR A 454 10.71 2.45 -15.84
N ALA A 455 11.87 2.95 -16.25
CA ALA A 455 11.95 4.19 -16.99
C ALA A 455 11.19 4.09 -18.33
N PHE A 456 11.38 3.00 -19.06
CA PHE A 456 10.73 2.82 -20.35
C PHE A 456 9.21 2.82 -20.26
N TYR A 457 8.59 1.96 -19.43
CA TYR A 457 7.12 1.86 -19.38
C TYR A 457 6.47 3.12 -18.79
N THR A 458 7.16 3.79 -17.86
CA THR A 458 6.65 5.01 -17.23
C THR A 458 6.59 6.16 -18.23
N PHE A 459 7.69 6.41 -18.97
CA PHE A 459 7.70 7.46 -19.99
C PHE A 459 6.85 7.09 -21.21
N ARG A 460 6.76 5.80 -21.58
CA ARG A 460 5.82 5.34 -22.60
C ARG A 460 4.37 5.76 -22.23
N ALA A 461 3.93 5.48 -21.01
CA ALA A 461 2.59 5.88 -20.57
C ALA A 461 2.42 7.41 -20.56
N LEU A 462 3.39 8.13 -20.01
CA LEU A 462 3.40 9.59 -19.97
C LEU A 462 3.28 10.23 -21.36
N PHE A 463 4.11 9.78 -22.33
CA PHE A 463 4.12 10.35 -23.67
C PHE A 463 2.82 10.02 -24.44
N ILE A 464 2.31 8.80 -24.30
CA ILE A 464 1.06 8.42 -24.98
C ILE A 464 -0.11 9.24 -24.45
N VAL A 465 -0.24 9.40 -23.15
CA VAL A 465 -1.38 10.08 -22.51
C VAL A 465 -1.34 11.59 -22.74
N PHE A 466 -0.18 12.21 -22.58
CA PHE A 466 -0.08 13.67 -22.50
C PHE A 466 0.52 14.35 -23.72
N TRP A 467 1.44 13.70 -24.47
CA TRP A 467 2.15 14.32 -25.60
C TRP A 467 1.70 13.86 -26.97
N ALA A 468 1.25 12.61 -27.11
CA ALA A 468 0.77 12.12 -28.41
C ALA A 468 -0.40 12.98 -28.92
N GLN A 469 -0.65 12.94 -30.22
CA GLN A 469 -1.86 13.57 -30.78
C GLN A 469 -3.12 12.89 -30.22
N PRO A 470 -4.21 13.65 -29.96
CA PRO A 470 -5.49 13.09 -29.55
C PRO A 470 -5.93 12.01 -30.54
N ARG A 471 -6.24 10.83 -30.01
CA ARG A 471 -6.69 9.68 -30.82
C ARG A 471 -8.20 9.54 -30.85
N ASP A 472 -8.86 9.97 -29.78
CA ASP A 472 -10.31 10.10 -29.66
C ASP A 472 -10.62 11.58 -29.49
N GLN A 473 -11.01 12.24 -30.59
CA GLN A 473 -11.18 13.69 -30.61
C GLN A 473 -12.38 14.12 -29.76
N GLU A 474 -13.46 13.37 -29.75
CA GLU A 474 -14.66 13.66 -28.96
C GLU A 474 -14.35 13.68 -27.47
N LEU A 475 -13.68 12.64 -26.97
CA LEU A 475 -13.23 12.57 -25.57
C LEU A 475 -12.24 13.69 -25.23
N PHE A 476 -11.32 14.01 -26.15
CA PHE A 476 -10.36 15.08 -25.93
C PHE A 476 -11.02 16.46 -25.83
N ASP A 477 -12.03 16.74 -26.67
CA ASP A 477 -12.70 18.05 -26.69
C ASP A 477 -13.44 18.31 -25.37
N HIS A 478 -14.02 17.28 -24.77
CA HIS A 478 -14.70 17.35 -23.47
C HIS A 478 -13.76 17.32 -22.26
N ALA A 479 -12.51 16.92 -22.45
CA ALA A 479 -11.55 16.81 -21.35
C ALA A 479 -11.27 18.18 -20.71
N HIS A 480 -11.25 18.23 -19.39
CA HIS A 480 -10.98 19.42 -18.57
C HIS A 480 -10.23 19.06 -17.29
N GLU A 481 -9.62 20.05 -16.65
CA GLU A 481 -8.89 19.85 -15.39
C GLU A 481 -9.85 19.45 -14.25
N SER A 482 -9.37 18.62 -13.35
CA SER A 482 -10.13 18.19 -12.18
C SER A 482 -10.40 19.34 -11.20
N PRO A 483 -11.50 19.25 -10.40
CA PRO A 483 -11.83 20.30 -9.42
C PRO A 483 -10.75 20.45 -8.35
N ARG A 484 -10.73 21.62 -7.67
CA ARG A 484 -9.68 21.96 -6.68
C ARG A 484 -9.54 20.94 -5.56
N VAL A 485 -10.63 20.33 -5.11
CA VAL A 485 -10.62 19.30 -4.06
C VAL A 485 -9.80 18.06 -4.47
N MET A 486 -9.69 17.78 -5.76
CA MET A 486 -8.84 16.71 -6.30
C MET A 486 -7.41 17.19 -6.58
N THR A 487 -7.22 18.41 -7.07
CA THR A 487 -5.90 18.91 -7.47
C THR A 487 -5.00 19.30 -6.29
N TRP A 488 -5.55 19.78 -5.17
CA TRP A 488 -4.77 20.09 -3.97
C TRP A 488 -3.99 18.88 -3.41
N PRO A 489 -4.62 17.69 -3.24
CA PRO A 489 -3.87 16.49 -2.85
C PRO A 489 -2.75 16.12 -3.84
N LEU A 490 -2.95 16.32 -5.15
CA LEU A 490 -1.91 16.07 -6.15
C LEU A 490 -0.70 16.99 -5.95
N ILE A 491 -0.94 18.30 -5.69
CA ILE A 491 0.15 19.25 -5.45
C ILE A 491 0.95 18.87 -4.20
N LEU A 492 0.27 18.57 -3.10
CA LEU A 492 0.94 18.21 -1.85
C LEU A 492 1.75 16.91 -2.00
N LEU A 493 1.19 15.90 -2.65
CA LEU A 493 1.92 14.67 -2.95
C LEU A 493 3.09 14.91 -3.91
N ALA A 494 2.98 15.83 -4.87
CA ALA A 494 4.08 16.20 -5.74
C ALA A 494 5.25 16.84 -4.98
N VAL A 495 4.95 17.73 -4.01
CA VAL A 495 5.97 18.28 -3.11
C VAL A 495 6.67 17.18 -2.31
N LEU A 496 5.91 16.23 -1.77
CA LEU A 496 6.47 15.10 -1.03
C LEU A 496 7.27 14.14 -1.96
N ALA A 497 6.83 13.94 -3.19
CA ALA A 497 7.54 13.13 -4.17
C ALA A 497 8.87 13.78 -4.62
N LEU A 498 8.97 15.10 -4.61
CA LEU A 498 10.23 15.82 -4.86
C LEU A 498 11.14 15.78 -3.62
N PHE A 499 10.65 16.26 -2.49
CA PHE A 499 11.50 16.58 -1.33
C PHE A 499 11.47 15.52 -0.23
N GLY A 500 10.53 14.56 -0.25
CA GLY A 500 10.41 13.51 0.79
C GLY A 500 11.62 12.58 0.90
N GLY A 501 12.51 12.57 -0.10
CA GLY A 501 13.79 11.87 -0.03
C GLY A 501 14.79 12.47 0.94
N LEU A 502 14.65 13.76 1.28
CA LEU A 502 15.53 14.43 2.25
C LEU A 502 15.35 13.92 3.69
N ILE A 503 14.25 13.18 3.97
CA ILE A 503 14.03 12.55 5.29
C ILE A 503 15.08 11.46 5.56
N GLY A 504 15.69 10.89 4.53
CA GLY A 504 16.71 9.84 4.64
C GLY A 504 18.15 10.35 4.70
N LEU A 505 18.36 11.65 4.60
CA LEU A 505 19.67 12.31 4.75
C LEU A 505 19.86 12.77 6.20
#